data_a1c6691b5013c7b998386ff174c5eb29
#
_entry.id   a1c6691b5013c7b998386ff174c5eb29
#
_cell.length_a   1.000
_cell.length_b   1.000
_cell.length_c   1.000
_cell.angle_alpha   90.00
_cell.angle_beta   90.00
_cell.angle_gamma   90.00
#
_symmetry.space_group_name_H-M   'P 1'
#
loop_
_entity.id
_entity.type
_entity.pdbx_description
1 polymer ?
#
loop_
_entity_poly.entity_id
_entity_poly.type
_entity_poly.pdbx_seq_one_letter_code
_entity_poly.pdbx_strand_id
1 'polypeptide(L)' 'MIRDDHELHRTQEQVVRFENALLSLRQKTFENDPQGFRLTAAAYADEIATLRASIDEYIGLKAVRDDSPALVGQ' A
#
# COMPACT_ATOMS: atom_id res chain seq x y z
N MET A 1 -8.72 10.25 4.23
CA MET A 1 -9.22 10.73 2.92
C MET A 1 -8.35 11.88 2.40
N ILE A 2 -7.97 11.80 1.15
CA ILE A 2 -7.12 12.80 0.51
C ILE A 2 -7.99 13.91 -0.07
N ARG A 3 -7.72 15.16 0.30
CA ARG A 3 -8.55 16.30 -0.11
C ARG A 3 -7.89 17.18 -1.15
N ASP A 4 -6.58 17.15 -1.26
CA ASP A 4 -5.86 17.97 -2.23
C ASP A 4 -4.54 17.31 -2.58
N ASP A 5 -3.83 17.91 -3.54
CA ASP A 5 -2.57 17.35 -4.03
C ASP A 5 -1.49 17.30 -2.95
N HIS A 6 -1.53 18.26 -2.04
CA HIS A 6 -0.56 18.26 -0.94
C HIS A 6 -0.72 17.01 -0.07
N GLU A 7 -1.97 16.69 0.27
CA GLU A 7 -2.25 15.48 1.04
C GLU A 7 -1.93 14.22 0.24
N LEU A 8 -2.15 14.27 -1.07
CA LEU A 8 -1.77 13.15 -1.93
C LEU A 8 -0.29 12.85 -1.83
N HIS A 9 0.54 13.89 -1.95
CA HIS A 9 1.99 13.70 -1.86
C HIS A 9 2.40 13.15 -0.51
N ARG A 10 1.80 13.64 0.57
CA ARG A 10 2.11 13.15 1.90
C ARG A 10 1.73 11.68 2.06
N THR A 11 0.59 11.29 1.50
CA THR A 11 0.16 9.89 1.55
C THR A 11 1.09 9.00 0.75
N GLN A 12 1.51 9.47 -0.42
CA GLN A 12 2.47 8.72 -1.24
C GLN A 12 3.79 8.53 -0.50
N GLU A 13 4.25 9.56 0.19
CA GLU A 13 5.47 9.46 1.00
C GLU A 13 5.32 8.43 2.11
N GLN A 14 4.14 8.39 2.73
CA GLN A 14 3.90 7.39 3.76
C GLN A 14 3.94 5.97 3.21
N VAL A 15 3.39 5.75 2.03
CA VAL A 15 3.45 4.44 1.39
C VAL A 15 4.90 4.02 1.20
N VAL A 16 5.73 4.94 0.68
CA VAL A 16 7.14 4.65 0.47
C VAL A 16 7.84 4.31 1.78
N ARG A 17 7.54 5.07 2.83
CA ARG A 17 8.13 4.82 4.15
C ARG A 17 7.76 3.44 4.68
N PHE A 18 6.48 3.07 4.56
CA PHE A 18 6.04 1.75 5.01
C PHE A 18 6.67 0.64 4.19
N GLU A 19 6.78 0.84 2.89
CA GLU A 19 7.40 -0.16 2.02
C GLU A 19 8.87 -0.32 2.36
N ASN A 20 9.58 0.78 2.59
CA ASN A 20 10.98 0.72 2.98
C ASN A 20 11.17 0.09 4.35
N ALA A 21 10.28 0.39 5.28
CA ALA A 21 10.32 -0.22 6.61
C ALA A 21 10.11 -1.72 6.51
N LEU A 22 9.18 -2.14 5.66
CA LEU A 22 8.92 -3.55 5.46
C LEU A 22 10.11 -4.26 4.85
N LEU A 23 10.77 -3.63 3.88
CA LEU A 23 11.96 -4.20 3.28
C LEU A 23 13.07 -4.37 4.31
N SER A 24 13.28 -3.34 5.14
CA SER A 24 14.28 -3.43 6.22
C SER A 24 13.95 -4.54 7.19
N LEU A 25 12.68 -4.66 7.55
CA LEU A 25 12.24 -5.72 8.46
C LEU A 25 12.53 -7.08 7.86
N ARG A 26 12.24 -7.25 6.58
CA ARG A 26 12.50 -8.51 5.91
C ARG A 26 13.98 -8.87 5.94
N GLN A 27 14.82 -7.89 5.68
CA GLN A 27 16.28 -8.13 5.68
C GLN A 27 16.80 -8.53 7.04
N LYS A 28 16.19 -7.99 8.10
CA LYS A 28 16.70 -8.23 9.46
C LYS A 28 16.09 -9.45 10.13
N THR A 29 14.87 -9.79 9.81
CA THR A 29 14.14 -10.77 10.60
C THR A 29 13.62 -11.97 9.83
N PHE A 30 13.52 -11.89 8.51
CA PHE A 30 12.86 -12.96 7.76
C PHE A 30 13.53 -14.30 7.97
N GLU A 31 14.85 -14.36 7.92
CA GLU A 31 15.57 -15.61 8.08
C GLU A 31 15.57 -16.12 9.52
N ASN A 32 15.63 -15.21 10.47
CA ASN A 32 15.72 -15.57 11.89
C ASN A 32 14.36 -15.86 12.50
N ASP A 33 13.34 -15.17 12.05
CA ASP A 33 12.00 -15.29 12.64
C ASP A 33 10.95 -15.07 11.56
N PRO A 34 10.76 -16.06 10.65
CA PRO A 34 9.81 -15.90 9.56
C PRO A 34 8.38 -15.62 10.02
N GLN A 35 7.97 -16.23 11.13
CA GLN A 35 6.61 -16.02 11.64
C GLN A 35 6.42 -14.63 12.21
N GLY A 36 7.40 -14.15 12.97
CA GLY A 36 7.37 -12.78 13.48
C GLY A 36 7.35 -11.78 12.35
N PHE A 37 8.14 -12.04 11.30
CA PHE A 37 8.12 -11.18 10.13
C PHE A 37 6.71 -11.14 9.51
N ARG A 38 6.08 -12.30 9.33
CA ARG A 38 4.76 -12.35 8.70
C ARG A 38 3.71 -11.60 9.49
N LEU A 39 3.74 -11.73 10.80
CA LEU A 39 2.78 -11.03 11.66
C LEU A 39 2.94 -9.51 11.55
N THR A 40 4.18 -9.05 11.61
CA THR A 40 4.45 -7.62 11.49
C THR A 40 4.17 -7.12 10.08
N ALA A 41 4.56 -7.91 9.08
CA ALA A 41 4.36 -7.53 7.68
C ALA A 41 2.87 -7.41 7.34
N ALA A 42 2.03 -8.23 7.95
CA ALA A 42 0.60 -8.17 7.70
C ALA A 42 0.04 -6.80 8.10
N ALA A 43 0.49 -6.26 9.23
CA ALA A 43 0.05 -4.94 9.67
C ALA A 43 0.49 -3.85 8.70
N TYR A 44 1.74 -3.92 8.22
CA TYR A 44 2.22 -2.98 7.22
C TYR A 44 1.45 -3.12 5.91
N ALA A 45 1.18 -4.36 5.49
CA ALA A 45 0.46 -4.60 4.25
C ALA A 45 -0.94 -4.01 4.29
N ASP A 46 -1.62 -4.16 5.42
CA ASP A 46 -2.96 -3.58 5.59
C ASP A 46 -2.92 -2.07 5.51
N GLU A 47 -1.92 -1.46 6.15
CA GLU A 47 -1.80 0.00 6.13
C GLU A 47 -1.47 0.50 4.72
N ILE A 48 -0.56 -0.18 4.03
CA ILE A 48 -0.21 0.18 2.66
C ILE A 48 -1.43 0.07 1.75
N ALA A 49 -2.21 -1.00 1.91
CA ALA A 49 -3.41 -1.19 1.10
C ALA A 49 -4.42 -0.08 1.33
N THR A 50 -4.60 0.33 2.59
CA THR A 50 -5.52 1.42 2.92
C THR A 50 -5.06 2.74 2.31
N LEU A 51 -3.77 3.03 2.41
CA LEU A 51 -3.22 4.26 1.85
C LEU A 51 -3.32 4.26 0.32
N ARG A 52 -3.02 3.13 -0.31
CA ARG A 52 -3.13 3.03 -1.77
C ARG A 52 -4.57 3.17 -2.24
N ALA A 53 -5.52 2.63 -1.49
CA ALA A 53 -6.92 2.78 -1.83
C ALA A 53 -7.35 4.25 -1.80
N SER A 54 -6.87 5.00 -0.82
CA SER A 54 -7.15 6.43 -0.74
C SER A 54 -6.54 7.19 -1.92
N ILE A 55 -5.32 6.82 -2.30
CA ILE A 55 -4.66 7.44 -3.45
C ILE A 55 -5.45 7.14 -4.72
N ASP A 56 -5.82 5.88 -4.93
CA ASP A 56 -6.57 5.47 -6.10
C ASP A 56 -7.89 6.22 -6.20
N GLU A 57 -8.57 6.38 -5.08
CA GLU A 57 -9.84 7.09 -5.04
C GLU A 57 -9.66 8.55 -5.42
N TYR A 58 -8.63 9.18 -4.87
CA TYR A 58 -8.39 10.59 -5.13
C TYR A 58 -8.07 10.88 -6.60
N ILE A 59 -7.22 10.07 -7.21
CA ILE A 59 -6.82 10.29 -8.59
C ILE A 59 -7.77 9.67 -9.61
N GLY A 60 -8.83 9.01 -9.13
CA GLY A 60 -9.85 8.45 -10.01
C GLY A 60 -9.57 7.05 -10.50
N LEU A 61 -8.48 6.44 -10.09
CA LEU A 61 -8.15 5.10 -10.56
C LEU A 61 -9.10 4.05 -10.02
N LYS A 62 -9.76 4.33 -8.91
CA LYS A 62 -10.73 3.38 -8.37
C LYS A 62 -11.85 3.11 -9.36
N ALA A 63 -12.38 4.17 -9.97
CA ALA A 63 -13.44 4.01 -10.95
C ALA A 63 -12.96 3.21 -12.16
N VAL A 64 -11.73 3.50 -12.61
CA VAL A 64 -11.14 2.77 -13.72
C VAL A 64 -10.97 1.30 -13.38
N ARG A 65 -10.48 1.01 -12.18
CA ARG A 65 -10.25 -0.37 -11.76
C ARG A 65 -11.54 -1.14 -11.57
N ASP A 66 -12.58 -0.46 -11.08
CA ASP A 66 -13.88 -1.11 -10.91
C ASP A 66 -14.46 -1.52 -12.23
N ASP A 67 -14.19 -0.76 -13.29
CA ASP A 67 -14.64 -1.10 -14.63
C ASP A 67 -13.69 -2.04 -15.34
N SER A 68 -12.43 -2.08 -14.91
CA SER A 68 -11.40 -2.89 -15.55
C SER A 68 -11.72 -4.35 -15.72
N PRO A 69 -12.35 -5.01 -14.74
CA PRO A 69 -12.63 -6.44 -14.90
C PRO A 69 -13.37 -6.75 -16.20
N ALA A 70 -14.23 -5.85 -16.61
CA ALA A 70 -14.95 -6.05 -17.87
C ALA A 70 -14.00 -5.99 -19.06
N LEU A 71 -12.95 -5.20 -18.95
CA LEU A 71 -11.97 -5.08 -20.03
C LEU A 71 -10.94 -6.20 -19.97
N VAL A 72 -10.48 -6.48 -18.76
CA VAL A 72 -9.44 -7.48 -18.56
C VAL A 72 -9.93 -8.88 -18.83
N GLY A 73 -11.20 -9.10 -18.59
CA GLY A 73 -11.80 -10.40 -18.80
C GLY A 73 -11.90 -10.84 -20.24
N GLN A 74 -11.48 -10.01 -21.12
CA GLN A 74 -11.56 -10.30 -22.54
C GLN A 74 -10.40 -11.11 -23.05
#